data_5302c9ccfe1b33f3c2b9279526ca9a3a
#
_entry.id   5302c9ccfe1b33f3c2b9279526ca9a3a
#
_cell.length_a   1.000
_cell.length_b   1.000
_cell.length_c   1.000
_cell.angle_alpha   90.00
_cell.angle_beta   90.00
_cell.angle_gamma   90.00
#
_symmetry.space_group_name_H-M   'P 1'
#
loop_
_entity.id
_entity.type
_entity.pdbx_description
1 polymer ?
#
loop_
_entity_poly.entity_id
_entity_poly.type
_entity_poly.pdbx_seq_one_letter_code
_entity_poly.pdbx_strand_id
1 'polypeptide(L)'
;MTTGAILGAKRPAEGEAAPGPAKAPRPSGSSSIAVMRVMKEFEQIKKDGIEAEINMNFKLMDEDNPMEWEVEWYYPLSPEFASDTHLTIQKQLREKGLSGVRLGMKFPEDYPYNAPFVWLKGPHIYCPIIFGGGGFCAETLSANFGWTSLMRAYMLQVSLRALVENYLDVHLDFSYTHDHTEKSAKENTERIFEYHKKGWGSRVPRS
;
A
#
# COMPACT_ATOMS: atom_id res chain seq x y z
N MET A 1 71.01 29.43 0.52
CA MET A 1 70.28 28.56 -0.36
C MET A 1 69.88 27.33 0.45
N THR A 2 68.67 27.31 0.99
CA THR A 2 68.18 26.26 1.89
C THR A 2 66.84 25.81 1.40
N THR A 3 66.81 24.61 0.83
CA THR A 3 65.64 23.91 0.34
C THR A 3 64.87 23.30 1.52
N GLY A 4 63.66 23.77 1.77
CA GLY A 4 62.75 23.21 2.78
C GLY A 4 61.97 22.08 2.20
N ALA A 5 62.03 20.88 2.81
CA ALA A 5 61.24 19.71 2.51
C ALA A 5 59.87 19.83 3.16
N ILE A 6 58.82 19.67 2.35
CA ILE A 6 57.43 19.62 2.80
C ILE A 6 57.12 18.18 3.20
N LEU A 7 56.91 17.94 4.50
CA LEU A 7 56.43 16.68 5.06
C LEU A 7 54.98 16.48 4.70
N GLY A 8 54.70 15.43 3.93
CA GLY A 8 53.34 15.01 3.61
C GLY A 8 52.64 14.43 4.84
N ALA A 9 51.52 15.03 5.22
CA ALA A 9 50.64 14.53 6.25
C ALA A 9 49.86 13.33 5.75
N LYS A 10 50.05 12.17 6.39
CA LYS A 10 49.28 10.94 6.19
C LYS A 10 47.82 11.15 6.67
N ARG A 11 46.82 10.95 5.81
CA ARG A 11 45.41 10.89 6.23
C ARG A 11 45.18 9.70 7.16
N PRO A 12 44.42 9.85 8.24
CA PRO A 12 44.00 8.71 9.06
C PRO A 12 43.02 7.85 8.28
N ALA A 13 43.11 6.55 8.49
CA ALA A 13 42.25 5.52 7.91
C ALA A 13 40.79 5.77 8.28
N GLU A 14 39.88 5.59 7.31
CA GLU A 14 38.45 5.63 7.50
C GLU A 14 38.04 4.58 8.52
N GLY A 15 37.43 5.03 9.61
CA GLY A 15 36.92 4.18 10.67
C GLY A 15 35.73 3.36 10.16
N GLU A 16 35.82 2.08 10.40
CA GLU A 16 34.77 1.07 10.22
C GLU A 16 33.50 1.57 10.90
N ALA A 17 32.42 1.69 10.13
CA ALA A 17 31.10 2.09 10.62
C ALA A 17 30.63 1.09 11.70
N ALA A 18 30.38 1.58 12.89
CA ALA A 18 29.84 0.76 13.98
C ALA A 18 28.54 0.08 13.55
N PRO A 19 28.32 -1.19 13.90
CA PRO A 19 27.07 -1.88 13.61
C PRO A 19 25.92 -1.13 14.30
N GLY A 20 24.89 -0.79 13.51
CA GLY A 20 23.68 -0.13 14.01
C GLY A 20 23.07 -0.91 15.18
N PRO A 21 22.31 -0.25 16.07
CA PRO A 21 21.77 -0.89 17.25
C PRO A 21 20.93 -2.10 16.87
N ALA A 22 21.30 -3.27 17.41
CA ALA A 22 20.56 -4.52 17.26
C ALA A 22 19.11 -4.27 17.67
N LYS A 23 18.16 -4.57 16.77
CA LYS A 23 16.71 -4.50 17.10
C LYS A 23 16.46 -5.39 18.31
N ALA A 24 15.99 -4.78 19.40
CA ALA A 24 15.60 -5.51 20.60
C ALA A 24 14.59 -6.62 20.24
N PRO A 25 14.69 -7.82 20.85
CA PRO A 25 13.72 -8.89 20.62
C PRO A 25 12.33 -8.40 21.00
N ARG A 26 11.39 -8.47 20.04
CA ARG A 26 10.00 -8.06 20.26
C ARG A 26 9.33 -9.01 21.24
N PRO A 27 8.56 -8.51 22.22
CA PRO A 27 7.86 -9.39 23.16
C PRO A 27 6.83 -10.24 22.42
N SER A 28 6.72 -11.51 22.80
CA SER A 28 5.81 -12.53 22.25
C SER A 28 4.30 -12.24 22.43
N GLY A 29 3.94 -11.04 22.85
CA GLY A 29 2.55 -10.55 22.99
C GLY A 29 2.07 -9.63 21.88
N SER A 30 2.86 -9.43 20.82
CA SER A 30 2.52 -8.43 19.77
C SER A 30 1.30 -8.83 18.95
N SER A 31 1.01 -10.11 18.76
CA SER A 31 -0.18 -10.54 18.02
C SER A 31 -1.49 -10.15 18.71
N SER A 32 -1.57 -10.21 20.04
CA SER A 32 -2.76 -9.80 20.78
C SER A 32 -3.01 -8.28 20.70
N ILE A 33 -1.94 -7.47 20.70
CA ILE A 33 -2.04 -6.01 20.56
C ILE A 33 -2.51 -5.64 19.16
N ALA A 34 -1.96 -6.26 18.12
CA ALA A 34 -2.38 -6.05 16.74
C ALA A 34 -3.87 -6.40 16.57
N VAL A 35 -4.29 -7.58 17.04
CA VAL A 35 -5.69 -8.01 17.00
C VAL A 35 -6.61 -7.01 17.70
N MET A 36 -6.29 -6.61 18.93
CA MET A 36 -7.08 -5.63 19.67
C MET A 36 -7.17 -4.28 18.93
N ARG A 37 -6.06 -3.84 18.34
CA ARG A 37 -6.04 -2.59 17.57
C ARG A 37 -6.91 -2.69 16.33
N VAL A 38 -6.80 -3.77 15.56
CA VAL A 38 -7.58 -4.02 14.34
C VAL A 38 -9.08 -4.09 14.66
N MET A 39 -9.47 -4.85 15.69
CA MET A 39 -10.87 -4.95 16.11
C MET A 39 -11.44 -3.60 16.54
N LYS A 40 -10.68 -2.85 17.36
CA LYS A 40 -11.10 -1.50 17.78
C LYS A 40 -11.31 -0.56 16.60
N GLU A 41 -10.45 -0.62 15.58
CA GLU A 41 -10.62 0.19 14.38
C GLU A 41 -11.85 -0.24 13.58
N PHE A 42 -12.09 -1.55 13.45
CA PHE A 42 -13.27 -2.07 12.78
C PHE A 42 -14.58 -1.61 13.47
N GLU A 43 -14.66 -1.78 14.78
CA GLU A 43 -15.80 -1.33 15.58
C GLU A 43 -16.02 0.18 15.48
N GLN A 44 -14.92 0.96 15.50
CA GLN A 44 -14.99 2.41 15.38
C GLN A 44 -15.54 2.85 14.01
N ILE A 45 -15.09 2.22 12.92
CA ILE A 45 -15.59 2.48 11.56
C ILE A 45 -17.10 2.26 11.50
N LYS A 46 -17.60 1.16 12.09
CA LYS A 46 -19.04 0.84 12.11
C LYS A 46 -19.82 1.80 13.00
N LYS A 47 -19.32 2.07 14.19
CA LYS A 47 -19.99 2.92 15.18
C LYS A 47 -20.12 4.38 14.73
N ASP A 48 -19.09 4.93 14.13
CA ASP A 48 -19.04 6.34 13.76
C ASP A 48 -19.65 6.61 12.37
N GLY A 49 -20.10 5.56 11.66
CA GLY A 49 -20.69 5.71 10.33
C GLY A 49 -19.71 6.16 9.25
N ILE A 50 -18.40 5.96 9.47
CA ILE A 50 -17.32 6.38 8.55
C ILE A 50 -17.56 5.82 7.14
N GLU A 51 -18.10 4.60 7.02
CA GLU A 51 -18.38 3.95 5.75
C GLU A 51 -19.24 4.80 4.80
N ALA A 52 -20.26 5.45 5.34
CA ALA A 52 -21.14 6.31 4.56
C ALA A 52 -20.44 7.60 4.11
N GLU A 53 -19.59 8.18 4.96
CA GLU A 53 -18.87 9.42 4.67
C GLU A 53 -17.83 9.23 3.56
N ILE A 54 -17.11 8.10 3.58
CA ILE A 54 -16.05 7.83 2.61
C ILE A 54 -16.51 6.99 1.42
N ASN A 55 -17.78 6.58 1.37
CA ASN A 55 -18.34 5.70 0.35
C ASN A 55 -17.57 4.39 0.20
N MET A 56 -17.34 3.72 1.32
CA MET A 56 -16.69 2.41 1.40
C MET A 56 -17.45 1.51 2.36
N ASN A 57 -17.32 0.21 2.19
CA ASN A 57 -17.83 -0.78 3.13
C ASN A 57 -16.69 -1.69 3.58
N PHE A 58 -16.65 -2.01 4.86
CA PHE A 58 -15.63 -2.88 5.46
C PHE A 58 -16.30 -4.13 6.02
N LYS A 59 -15.78 -5.30 5.67
CA LYS A 59 -16.26 -6.60 6.14
C LYS A 59 -15.08 -7.43 6.62
N LEU A 60 -15.28 -8.25 7.65
CA LEU A 60 -14.34 -9.32 7.97
C LEU A 60 -14.43 -10.37 6.85
N MET A 61 -13.30 -10.87 6.38
CA MET A 61 -13.27 -11.97 5.41
C MET A 61 -13.62 -13.31 6.07
N ASP A 62 -13.27 -13.43 7.34
CA ASP A 62 -13.56 -14.55 8.22
C ASP A 62 -13.90 -14.00 9.60
N GLU A 63 -15.03 -14.39 10.18
CA GLU A 63 -15.48 -13.92 11.48
C GLU A 63 -14.52 -14.34 12.61
N ASP A 64 -13.82 -15.46 12.45
CA ASP A 64 -12.83 -15.96 13.40
C ASP A 64 -11.44 -15.33 13.21
N ASN A 65 -11.21 -14.63 12.10
CA ASN A 65 -9.93 -14.00 11.78
C ASN A 65 -10.09 -12.48 11.52
N PRO A 66 -9.99 -11.65 12.56
CA PRO A 66 -10.14 -10.20 12.40
C PRO A 66 -8.99 -9.53 11.63
N MET A 67 -7.91 -10.26 11.34
CA MET A 67 -6.73 -9.71 10.67
C MET A 67 -6.88 -9.64 9.15
N GLU A 68 -8.01 -10.03 8.61
CA GLU A 68 -8.29 -9.99 7.17
C GLU A 68 -9.64 -9.35 6.89
N TRP A 69 -9.63 -8.25 6.14
CA TRP A 69 -10.83 -7.53 5.76
C TRP A 69 -11.04 -7.54 4.25
N GLU A 70 -12.30 -7.48 3.85
CA GLU A 70 -12.71 -7.06 2.52
C GLU A 70 -13.18 -5.61 2.59
N VAL A 71 -12.74 -4.80 1.64
CA VAL A 71 -13.15 -3.40 1.50
C VAL A 71 -13.79 -3.23 0.13
N GLU A 72 -14.93 -2.59 0.07
CA GLU A 72 -15.61 -2.26 -1.18
C GLU A 72 -15.67 -0.75 -1.35
N TRP A 73 -15.11 -0.24 -2.44
CA TRP A 73 -15.17 1.16 -2.81
C TRP A 73 -16.42 1.41 -3.65
N TYR A 74 -17.34 2.20 -3.18
CA TYR A 74 -18.50 2.64 -3.93
C TYR A 74 -18.21 3.91 -4.71
N TYR A 75 -18.84 4.03 -5.87
CA TYR A 75 -18.77 5.22 -6.73
C TYR A 75 -20.19 5.80 -6.89
N PRO A 76 -20.69 6.52 -5.87
CA PRO A 76 -22.04 7.08 -5.91
C PRO A 76 -22.15 8.19 -6.95
N LEU A 77 -23.39 8.48 -7.33
CA LEU A 77 -23.70 9.65 -8.15
C LEU A 77 -23.50 10.92 -7.31
N SER A 78 -22.33 11.49 -7.38
CA SER A 78 -22.07 12.81 -6.76
C SER A 78 -21.53 13.75 -7.83
N PRO A 79 -22.37 14.59 -8.43
CA PRO A 79 -22.00 15.32 -9.64
C PRO A 79 -21.04 16.50 -9.40
N GLU A 80 -20.97 17.07 -8.21
CA GLU A 80 -20.31 18.37 -8.04
C GLU A 80 -18.78 18.31 -7.90
N PHE A 81 -18.21 17.15 -7.53
CA PHE A 81 -16.76 17.03 -7.27
C PHE A 81 -16.14 15.73 -7.77
N ALA A 82 -16.84 14.98 -8.63
CA ALA A 82 -16.33 13.72 -9.14
C ALA A 82 -15.26 14.00 -10.22
N SER A 83 -14.11 13.34 -10.11
CA SER A 83 -13.11 13.32 -11.18
C SER A 83 -13.62 12.58 -12.42
N ASP A 84 -13.02 12.82 -13.57
CA ASP A 84 -13.34 12.08 -14.80
C ASP A 84 -13.14 10.57 -14.61
N THR A 85 -12.10 10.19 -13.86
CA THR A 85 -11.84 8.80 -13.45
C THR A 85 -13.00 8.24 -12.64
N HIS A 86 -13.49 8.99 -11.64
CA HIS A 86 -14.63 8.57 -10.82
C HIS A 86 -15.87 8.30 -11.70
N LEU A 87 -16.20 9.23 -12.59
CA LEU A 87 -17.35 9.11 -13.49
C LEU A 87 -17.20 7.92 -14.46
N THR A 88 -16.00 7.69 -14.96
CA THR A 88 -15.69 6.56 -15.84
C THR A 88 -15.91 5.22 -15.11
N ILE A 89 -15.32 5.05 -13.93
CA ILE A 89 -15.49 3.82 -13.13
C ILE A 89 -16.96 3.62 -12.77
N GLN A 90 -17.63 4.67 -12.30
CA GLN A 90 -19.05 4.62 -11.95
C GLN A 90 -19.92 4.13 -13.11
N LYS A 91 -19.74 4.71 -14.31
CA LYS A 91 -20.47 4.30 -15.51
C LYS A 91 -20.24 2.83 -15.83
N GLN A 92 -18.98 2.39 -15.82
CA GLN A 92 -18.63 1.00 -16.13
C GLN A 92 -19.17 0.00 -15.11
N LEU A 93 -19.14 0.34 -13.80
CA LEU A 93 -19.77 -0.49 -12.75
C LEU A 93 -21.27 -0.66 -13.00
N ARG A 94 -21.98 0.44 -13.30
CA ARG A 94 -23.42 0.41 -13.58
C ARG A 94 -23.76 -0.42 -14.81
N GLU A 95 -23.00 -0.29 -15.89
CA GLU A 95 -23.19 -1.07 -17.13
C GLU A 95 -23.02 -2.58 -16.89
N LYS A 96 -22.23 -2.96 -15.88
CA LYS A 96 -22.01 -4.36 -15.48
C LYS A 96 -22.86 -4.83 -14.31
N GLY A 97 -23.71 -3.97 -13.75
CA GLY A 97 -24.52 -4.28 -12.58
C GLY A 97 -23.74 -4.55 -11.30
N LEU A 98 -22.54 -3.94 -11.18
CA LEU A 98 -21.67 -4.06 -10.03
C LEU A 98 -21.88 -2.89 -9.06
N SER A 99 -21.78 -3.17 -7.74
CA SER A 99 -21.93 -2.18 -6.68
C SER A 99 -20.67 -1.32 -6.49
N GLY A 100 -19.50 -1.93 -6.66
CA GLY A 100 -18.25 -1.27 -6.38
C GLY A 100 -17.03 -2.10 -6.78
N VAL A 101 -15.88 -1.61 -6.36
CA VAL A 101 -14.58 -2.25 -6.53
C VAL A 101 -14.18 -2.91 -5.21
N ARG A 102 -13.87 -4.20 -5.23
CA ARG A 102 -13.53 -4.98 -4.04
C ARG A 102 -12.02 -5.11 -3.87
N LEU A 103 -11.57 -4.92 -2.64
CA LEU A 103 -10.19 -5.04 -2.22
C LEU A 103 -10.08 -6.01 -1.05
N GLY A 104 -8.92 -6.68 -0.94
CA GLY A 104 -8.55 -7.39 0.27
C GLY A 104 -7.55 -6.56 1.07
N MET A 105 -7.60 -6.68 2.38
CA MET A 105 -6.65 -6.05 3.30
C MET A 105 -6.25 -7.06 4.37
N LYS A 106 -4.95 -7.28 4.53
CA LYS A 106 -4.38 -8.17 5.54
C LYS A 106 -3.44 -7.42 6.47
N PHE A 107 -3.69 -7.53 7.74
CA PHE A 107 -2.91 -6.86 8.78
C PHE A 107 -1.71 -7.72 9.18
N PRO A 108 -0.51 -7.11 9.32
CA PRO A 108 0.67 -7.82 9.82
C PRO A 108 0.58 -8.01 11.34
N GLU A 109 1.31 -9.00 11.87
CA GLU A 109 1.35 -9.29 13.31
C GLU A 109 1.86 -8.13 14.17
N ASP A 110 2.65 -7.25 13.58
CA ASP A 110 3.20 -6.07 14.24
C ASP A 110 2.43 -4.78 13.92
N TYR A 111 1.21 -4.90 13.40
CA TYR A 111 0.34 -3.74 13.24
C TYR A 111 0.14 -3.00 14.58
N PRO A 112 0.19 -1.66 14.64
CA PRO A 112 0.20 -0.70 13.52
C PRO A 112 1.59 -0.21 13.08
N TYR A 113 2.67 -0.88 13.45
CA TYR A 113 4.03 -0.43 13.09
C TYR A 113 4.36 -0.64 11.62
N ASN A 114 3.82 -1.69 11.02
CA ASN A 114 3.83 -1.89 9.58
C ASN A 114 2.43 -1.74 8.99
N ALA A 115 2.36 -1.23 7.76
CA ALA A 115 1.12 -1.06 7.03
C ALA A 115 0.44 -2.40 6.73
N PRO A 116 -0.90 -2.44 6.66
CA PRO A 116 -1.59 -3.62 6.13
C PRO A 116 -1.25 -3.79 4.64
N PHE A 117 -1.18 -5.05 4.22
CA PHE A 117 -1.07 -5.38 2.81
C PHE A 117 -2.44 -5.26 2.16
N VAL A 118 -2.53 -4.46 1.09
CA VAL A 118 -3.78 -4.23 0.35
C VAL A 118 -3.62 -4.74 -1.07
N TRP A 119 -4.65 -5.41 -1.58
CA TRP A 119 -4.71 -5.83 -2.98
C TRP A 119 -6.10 -5.63 -3.57
N LEU A 120 -6.13 -5.35 -4.86
CA LEU A 120 -7.37 -5.31 -5.63
C LEU A 120 -7.87 -6.75 -5.83
N LYS A 121 -9.13 -7.04 -5.48
CA LYS A 121 -9.79 -8.31 -5.80
C LYS A 121 -10.46 -8.23 -7.17
N GLY A 122 -11.29 -7.23 -7.38
CA GLY A 122 -11.97 -7.03 -8.66
C GLY A 122 -13.19 -6.12 -8.57
N PRO A 123 -13.67 -5.65 -9.73
CA PRO A 123 -13.09 -5.80 -11.06
C PRO A 123 -11.70 -5.18 -11.16
N HIS A 124 -10.88 -5.63 -12.13
CA HIS A 124 -9.55 -5.07 -12.33
C HIS A 124 -9.63 -3.59 -12.73
N ILE A 125 -8.76 -2.77 -12.14
CA ILE A 125 -8.61 -1.35 -12.51
C ILE A 125 -7.33 -1.22 -13.32
N TYR A 126 -7.44 -0.79 -14.57
CA TYR A 126 -6.28 -0.37 -15.35
C TYR A 126 -5.78 0.96 -14.79
N CYS A 127 -4.66 0.93 -14.09
CA CYS A 127 -4.04 2.08 -13.44
C CYS A 127 -2.53 1.83 -13.28
N PRO A 128 -1.66 2.83 -13.52
CA PRO A 128 -0.20 2.66 -13.43
C PRO A 128 0.32 2.16 -12.08
N ILE A 129 -0.42 2.38 -11.00
CA ILE A 129 -0.05 1.93 -9.66
C ILE A 129 -0.65 0.57 -9.26
N ILE A 130 -1.45 -0.04 -10.12
CA ILE A 130 -2.07 -1.35 -9.88
C ILE A 130 -1.52 -2.35 -10.88
N PHE A 131 -0.91 -3.41 -10.38
CA PHE A 131 -0.30 -4.44 -11.22
C PHE A 131 -1.29 -5.52 -11.63
N GLY A 132 -0.99 -6.24 -12.72
CA GLY A 132 -1.88 -7.27 -13.27
C GLY A 132 -2.28 -8.41 -12.33
N GLY A 133 -1.60 -8.57 -11.19
CA GLY A 133 -2.01 -9.50 -10.13
C GLY A 133 -2.83 -8.87 -9.00
N GLY A 134 -3.25 -7.60 -9.16
CA GLY A 134 -4.02 -6.87 -8.15
C GLY A 134 -3.18 -6.19 -7.06
N GLY A 135 -1.84 -6.30 -7.13
CA GLY A 135 -0.94 -5.62 -6.18
C GLY A 135 -0.85 -4.12 -6.47
N PHE A 136 -0.79 -3.32 -5.41
CA PHE A 136 -0.47 -1.90 -5.51
C PHE A 136 1.03 -1.68 -5.52
N CYS A 137 1.51 -0.61 -6.14
CA CYS A 137 2.91 -0.22 -6.08
C CYS A 137 3.37 -0.14 -4.63
N ALA A 138 4.41 -0.92 -4.27
CA ALA A 138 4.91 -1.03 -2.89
C ALA A 138 5.32 0.32 -2.30
N GLU A 139 5.77 1.24 -3.13
CA GLU A 139 6.09 2.60 -2.72
C GLU A 139 4.90 3.33 -2.13
N THR A 140 3.69 3.08 -2.64
CA THR A 140 2.44 3.66 -2.14
C THR A 140 2.07 3.16 -0.74
N LEU A 141 2.53 1.97 -0.37
CA LEU A 141 2.22 1.30 0.91
C LEU A 141 3.39 1.24 1.88
N SER A 142 4.58 1.69 1.47
CA SER A 142 5.76 1.61 2.32
C SER A 142 5.80 2.70 3.39
N ALA A 143 6.51 2.45 4.50
CA ALA A 143 6.77 3.44 5.54
C ALA A 143 7.46 4.72 5.02
N ASN A 144 8.11 4.63 3.85
CA ASN A 144 8.73 5.78 3.20
C ASN A 144 7.71 6.71 2.51
N PHE A 145 6.47 6.27 2.29
CA PHE A 145 5.38 7.01 1.66
C PHE A 145 4.27 7.45 2.62
N GLY A 146 4.52 7.41 3.92
CA GLY A 146 3.66 8.07 4.88
C GLY A 146 2.86 7.16 5.80
N TRP A 147 3.04 5.80 5.77
CA TRP A 147 2.45 5.00 6.82
C TRP A 147 3.10 5.30 8.16
N THR A 148 2.28 5.60 9.14
CA THR A 148 2.69 5.76 10.54
C THR A 148 1.75 4.96 11.43
N SER A 149 2.20 4.58 12.61
CA SER A 149 1.37 3.87 13.60
C SER A 149 0.16 4.67 14.11
N LEU A 150 0.08 5.96 13.78
CA LEU A 150 -1.07 6.81 14.06
C LEU A 150 -2.16 6.72 12.99
N MET A 151 -1.83 6.27 11.80
CA MET A 151 -2.81 6.08 10.74
C MET A 151 -3.75 4.94 11.07
N ARG A 152 -4.97 5.05 10.54
CA ARG A 152 -6.00 4.01 10.64
C ARG A 152 -6.18 3.33 9.29
N ALA A 153 -6.66 2.10 9.31
CA ALA A 153 -6.87 1.30 8.12
C ALA A 153 -7.74 1.99 7.07
N TYR A 154 -8.83 2.68 7.47
CA TYR A 154 -9.68 3.40 6.54
C TYR A 154 -8.98 4.60 5.87
N MET A 155 -8.07 5.27 6.59
CA MET A 155 -7.29 6.39 6.02
C MET A 155 -6.39 5.92 4.88
N LEU A 156 -5.80 4.73 5.02
CA LEU A 156 -5.04 4.10 3.94
C LEU A 156 -5.93 3.86 2.71
N GLN A 157 -7.14 3.35 2.92
CA GLN A 157 -8.09 3.10 1.81
C GLN A 157 -8.50 4.39 1.09
N VAL A 158 -8.79 5.45 1.85
CA VAL A 158 -9.08 6.78 1.28
C VAL A 158 -7.90 7.29 0.46
N SER A 159 -6.68 7.17 0.98
CA SER A 159 -5.47 7.60 0.29
C SER A 159 -5.22 6.82 -1.00
N LEU A 160 -5.38 5.49 -0.97
CA LEU A 160 -5.23 4.64 -2.15
C LEU A 160 -6.26 4.98 -3.23
N ARG A 161 -7.52 5.16 -2.84
CA ARG A 161 -8.57 5.55 -3.77
C ARG A 161 -8.29 6.91 -4.40
N ALA A 162 -7.92 7.90 -3.59
CA ALA A 162 -7.55 9.23 -4.08
C ALA A 162 -6.37 9.18 -5.05
N LEU A 163 -5.36 8.33 -4.80
CA LEU A 163 -4.25 8.12 -5.72
C LEU A 163 -4.73 7.55 -7.05
N VAL A 164 -5.58 6.52 -7.04
CA VAL A 164 -6.15 5.94 -8.28
C VAL A 164 -6.94 6.98 -9.05
N GLU A 165 -7.78 7.77 -8.38
CA GLU A 165 -8.63 8.77 -9.01
C GLU A 165 -7.86 9.98 -9.56
N ASN A 166 -6.60 10.18 -9.16
CA ASN A 166 -5.72 11.23 -9.69
C ASN A 166 -4.96 10.85 -10.96
N TYR A 167 -4.99 9.58 -11.39
CA TYR A 167 -4.39 9.17 -12.65
C TYR A 167 -5.32 9.41 -13.82
N LEU A 168 -4.73 9.74 -14.97
CA LEU A 168 -5.46 9.83 -16.24
C LEU A 168 -5.66 8.42 -16.84
N ASP A 169 -6.69 8.29 -17.67
CA ASP A 169 -7.00 7.06 -18.42
C ASP A 169 -7.29 5.83 -17.56
N VAL A 170 -7.68 6.02 -16.31
CA VAL A 170 -8.08 4.92 -15.41
C VAL A 170 -9.46 4.43 -15.79
N HIS A 171 -9.59 3.11 -15.94
CA HIS A 171 -10.85 2.45 -16.27
C HIS A 171 -10.87 1.01 -15.72
N LEU A 172 -12.06 0.40 -15.70
CA LEU A 172 -12.19 -1.01 -15.33
C LEU A 172 -11.86 -1.89 -16.53
N ASP A 173 -11.04 -2.91 -16.28
CA ASP A 173 -10.70 -3.93 -17.28
C ASP A 173 -11.42 -5.25 -16.96
N PHE A 174 -12.41 -5.59 -17.76
CA PHE A 174 -13.21 -6.79 -17.62
C PHE A 174 -12.65 -8.00 -18.36
N SER A 175 -11.45 -7.92 -18.92
CA SER A 175 -10.75 -9.09 -19.49
C SER A 175 -10.32 -10.08 -18.42
N TYR A 176 -10.16 -9.63 -17.20
CA TYR A 176 -9.92 -10.48 -16.03
C TYR A 176 -11.23 -11.16 -15.59
N THR A 177 -11.27 -12.47 -15.71
CA THR A 177 -12.47 -13.28 -15.41
C THR A 177 -12.54 -13.77 -13.97
N HIS A 178 -11.44 -13.63 -13.23
CA HIS A 178 -11.32 -14.11 -11.85
C HIS A 178 -10.81 -12.99 -10.93
N ASP A 179 -11.23 -13.06 -9.68
CA ASP A 179 -10.71 -12.20 -8.63
C ASP A 179 -9.21 -12.42 -8.45
N HIS A 180 -8.48 -11.35 -8.21
CA HIS A 180 -7.10 -11.44 -7.78
C HIS A 180 -7.02 -11.94 -6.34
N THR A 181 -6.00 -12.71 -6.04
CA THR A 181 -5.74 -13.26 -4.72
C THR A 181 -4.60 -12.52 -4.02
N GLU A 182 -4.54 -12.61 -2.69
CA GLU A 182 -3.38 -12.13 -1.93
C GLU A 182 -2.06 -12.66 -2.51
N LYS A 183 -2.04 -13.95 -2.85
CA LYS A 183 -0.85 -14.61 -3.41
C LYS A 183 -0.45 -13.99 -4.74
N SER A 184 -1.37 -13.84 -5.69
CA SER A 184 -1.07 -13.25 -7.00
C SER A 184 -0.59 -11.80 -6.87
N ALA A 185 -1.17 -11.04 -5.94
CA ALA A 185 -0.78 -9.67 -5.69
C ALA A 185 0.64 -9.57 -5.11
N LYS A 186 0.98 -10.41 -4.13
CA LYS A 186 2.32 -10.47 -3.53
C LYS A 186 3.39 -10.86 -4.55
N GLU A 187 3.18 -11.94 -5.28
CA GLU A 187 4.12 -12.42 -6.30
C GLU A 187 4.41 -11.35 -7.38
N ASN A 188 3.38 -10.62 -7.81
CA ASN A 188 3.55 -9.55 -8.78
C ASN A 188 4.28 -8.34 -8.18
N THR A 189 3.95 -7.95 -6.96
CA THR A 189 4.60 -6.84 -6.26
C THR A 189 6.09 -7.14 -6.06
N GLU A 190 6.44 -8.33 -5.60
CA GLU A 190 7.82 -8.78 -5.41
C GLU A 190 8.60 -8.79 -6.73
N ARG A 191 8.00 -9.32 -7.80
CA ARG A 191 8.62 -9.36 -9.13
C ARG A 191 8.94 -7.98 -9.65
N ILE A 192 8.05 -7.01 -9.47
CA ILE A 192 8.25 -5.64 -9.94
C ILE A 192 9.31 -4.94 -9.08
N PHE A 193 9.30 -5.16 -7.78
CA PHE A 193 10.30 -4.64 -6.87
C PHE A 193 11.72 -5.14 -7.23
N GLU A 194 11.87 -6.43 -7.54
CA GLU A 194 13.14 -7.01 -8.02
C GLU A 194 13.55 -6.43 -9.38
N TYR A 195 12.60 -6.17 -10.27
CA TYR A 195 12.88 -5.52 -11.55
C TYR A 195 13.41 -4.10 -11.37
N HIS A 196 12.78 -3.32 -10.47
CA HIS A 196 13.24 -1.96 -10.16
C HIS A 196 14.63 -1.95 -9.52
N LYS A 197 14.93 -2.85 -8.58
CA LYS A 197 16.27 -3.00 -8.01
C LYS A 197 17.34 -3.25 -9.08
N LYS A 198 17.06 -4.13 -10.03
CA LYS A 198 17.99 -4.46 -11.13
C LYS A 198 18.15 -3.32 -12.14
N GLY A 199 17.07 -2.58 -12.42
CA GLY A 199 17.09 -1.48 -13.38
C GLY A 199 17.80 -0.20 -12.90
N TRP A 200 17.79 0.07 -11.59
CA TRP A 200 18.48 1.23 -11.01
C TRP A 200 20.00 1.01 -10.88
N GLY A 201 20.44 -0.24 -10.67
CA GLY A 201 21.87 -0.58 -10.61
C GLY A 201 22.59 -0.53 -11.96
N SER A 202 21.88 -0.55 -13.08
CA SER A 202 22.46 -0.57 -14.43
C SER A 202 22.58 0.81 -15.11
N ARG A 203 22.10 1.89 -14.48
CA ARG A 203 22.12 3.26 -15.01
C ARG A 203 23.20 4.16 -14.39
N VAL A 204 24.31 3.59 -13.88
CA VAL A 204 25.48 4.42 -13.59
C VAL A 204 26.12 4.77 -14.94
N PRO A 205 26.20 6.06 -15.35
CA PRO A 205 26.92 6.42 -16.57
C PRO A 205 28.38 6.00 -16.37
N ARG A 206 28.89 5.18 -17.25
CA ARG A 206 30.33 4.95 -17.37
C ARG A 206 30.90 6.28 -17.90
N SER A 207 31.57 7.00 -17.03
CA SER A 207 32.43 8.12 -17.36
C SER A 207 33.62 7.68 -18.19
#